data_2bb9e155bb56ff4417648e0540c33287
#
_entry.id   2bb9e155bb56ff4417648e0540c33287
#
_cell.length_a   1.000
_cell.length_b   1.000
_cell.length_c   1.000
_cell.angle_alpha   90.00
_cell.angle_beta   90.00
_cell.angle_gamma   90.00
#
_symmetry.space_group_name_H-M   'P 1'
#
loop_
_entity.id
_entity.type
_entity.pdbx_description
1 polymer ?
#
loop_
_entity_poly.entity_id
_entity_poly.type
_entity_poly.pdbx_seq_one_letter_code
_entity_poly.pdbx_strand_id
1 'polypeptide(L)'
;MSTLAIYYEHPDWFRPLFAELDRRKFPYVTLDATAHSYDPGEHETTYEVVFNRMSPSAYLRGHGHGIFYTLQYLNYLEEQGTRVINGQTAFAVEISKARQLSLLDSLNLAYPRARVINSTSLAVKASESLRFPIVLKANIGGSGAGIVRFDSRDALVHAVENNQLDLGIDQTGLVQEFIPPHNGHITRVETLGGKYLYAIKVFTTGDTFNLCPADICQTTDGVELARAACPVDAPRSGLRVEAFEPPRDVIRAVERIVQTAQIDVGGVEYIIDDRDGSLLYYDINALSNFVADATRVIGFDPHTRLVDFLEEEVRRCATVTGSRFSAVG
;
A
#
# COMPACT_ATOMS: atom_id res chain seq x y z
N MET A 1 -28.81 12.12 5.08
CA MET A 1 -28.50 10.73 4.69
C MET A 1 -27.00 10.57 4.82
N SER A 2 -26.55 9.56 5.56
CA SER A 2 -25.13 9.26 5.75
C SER A 2 -24.49 8.99 4.40
N THR A 3 -23.42 9.72 4.07
CA THR A 3 -22.82 9.63 2.73
C THR A 3 -21.42 9.08 2.83
N LEU A 4 -21.19 7.92 2.21
CA LEU A 4 -19.87 7.38 1.93
C LEU A 4 -19.30 8.06 0.69
N ALA A 5 -18.09 8.63 0.81
CA ALA A 5 -17.32 9.08 -0.35
C ALA A 5 -16.12 8.16 -0.59
N ILE A 6 -15.86 7.83 -1.84
CA ILE A 6 -14.68 7.05 -2.25
C ILE A 6 -13.77 7.97 -3.05
N TYR A 7 -12.63 8.31 -2.44
CA TYR A 7 -11.62 9.18 -3.01
C TYR A 7 -10.53 8.33 -3.68
N TYR A 8 -10.41 8.39 -5.00
CA TYR A 8 -9.54 7.49 -5.76
C TYR A 8 -8.94 8.16 -7.01
N GLU A 9 -7.83 7.59 -7.48
CA GLU A 9 -7.14 8.07 -8.69
C GLU A 9 -7.35 7.13 -9.89
N HIS A 10 -7.42 5.80 -9.67
CA HIS A 10 -7.50 4.81 -10.75
C HIS A 10 -8.83 4.05 -10.73
N PRO A 11 -9.80 4.37 -11.60
CA PRO A 11 -11.16 3.82 -11.54
C PRO A 11 -11.20 2.30 -11.75
N ASP A 12 -10.33 1.77 -12.60
CA ASP A 12 -10.37 0.35 -12.97
C ASP A 12 -9.96 -0.59 -11.83
N TRP A 13 -9.13 -0.11 -10.90
CA TRP A 13 -8.67 -0.91 -9.78
C TRP A 13 -9.77 -1.19 -8.74
N PHE A 14 -10.83 -0.39 -8.75
CA PHE A 14 -11.90 -0.48 -7.75
C PHE A 14 -13.23 -0.98 -8.32
N ARG A 15 -13.23 -1.49 -9.56
CA ARG A 15 -14.43 -2.10 -10.18
C ARG A 15 -15.11 -3.15 -9.30
N PRO A 16 -14.39 -4.09 -8.63
CA PRO A 16 -15.05 -5.05 -7.75
C PRO A 16 -15.71 -4.40 -6.53
N LEU A 17 -15.11 -3.36 -5.95
CA LEU A 17 -15.70 -2.59 -4.85
C LEU A 17 -16.99 -1.89 -5.32
N PHE A 18 -16.93 -1.15 -6.44
CA PHE A 18 -18.12 -0.47 -6.97
C PHE A 18 -19.23 -1.45 -7.34
N ALA A 19 -18.87 -2.57 -7.98
CA ALA A 19 -19.86 -3.61 -8.33
C ALA A 19 -20.58 -4.18 -7.09
N GLU A 20 -19.86 -4.37 -5.97
CA GLU A 20 -20.46 -4.86 -4.74
C GLU A 20 -21.35 -3.81 -4.05
N LEU A 21 -20.93 -2.53 -4.03
CA LEU A 21 -21.75 -1.42 -3.53
C LEU A 21 -23.03 -1.25 -4.36
N ASP A 22 -22.93 -1.31 -5.69
CA ASP A 22 -24.09 -1.23 -6.60
C ASP A 22 -25.03 -2.42 -6.43
N ARG A 23 -24.49 -3.63 -6.31
CA ARG A 23 -25.28 -4.85 -6.04
C ARG A 23 -26.11 -4.72 -4.77
N ARG A 24 -25.55 -4.10 -3.72
CA ARG A 24 -26.24 -3.83 -2.46
C ARG A 24 -27.14 -2.60 -2.50
N LYS A 25 -27.07 -1.81 -3.57
CA LYS A 25 -27.70 -0.49 -3.67
C LYS A 25 -27.31 0.44 -2.50
N PHE A 26 -26.06 0.30 -2.03
CA PHE A 26 -25.54 1.14 -0.97
C PHE A 26 -25.16 2.51 -1.56
N PRO A 27 -25.66 3.63 -0.99
CA PRO A 27 -25.42 4.96 -1.54
C PRO A 27 -23.97 5.39 -1.28
N TYR A 28 -23.29 5.82 -2.34
CA TYR A 28 -21.94 6.39 -2.26
C TYR A 28 -21.76 7.47 -3.32
N VAL A 29 -20.72 8.28 -3.15
CA VAL A 29 -20.23 9.23 -4.14
C VAL A 29 -18.77 8.95 -4.44
N THR A 30 -18.32 9.34 -5.62
CA THR A 30 -16.93 9.21 -6.06
C THR A 30 -16.26 10.58 -6.10
N LEU A 31 -15.03 10.65 -5.61
CA LEU A 31 -14.18 11.83 -5.65
C LEU A 31 -12.92 11.50 -6.46
N ASP A 32 -12.72 12.21 -7.56
CA ASP A 32 -11.58 12.02 -8.44
C ASP A 32 -10.35 12.74 -7.87
N ALA A 33 -9.36 11.98 -7.41
CA ALA A 33 -8.12 12.51 -6.84
C ALA A 33 -7.22 13.22 -7.86
N THR A 34 -7.48 13.07 -9.17
CA THR A 34 -6.69 13.70 -10.23
C THR A 34 -7.12 15.14 -10.50
N ALA A 35 -8.37 15.50 -10.15
CA ALA A 35 -8.98 16.80 -10.42
C ALA A 35 -9.90 17.23 -9.29
N HIS A 36 -9.36 17.33 -8.08
CA HIS A 36 -10.09 17.64 -6.84
C HIS A 36 -9.67 19.00 -6.27
N SER A 37 -10.63 19.69 -5.65
CA SER A 37 -10.38 20.91 -4.87
C SER A 37 -11.27 20.95 -3.63
N TYR A 38 -10.82 21.64 -2.59
CA TYR A 38 -11.60 21.90 -1.38
C TYR A 38 -11.35 23.33 -0.88
N ASP A 39 -12.30 23.88 -0.14
CA ASP A 39 -12.17 25.18 0.53
C ASP A 39 -11.78 24.94 2.00
N PRO A 40 -10.58 25.35 2.46
CA PRO A 40 -10.19 25.20 3.86
C PRO A 40 -11.06 26.00 4.84
N GLY A 41 -11.81 27.01 4.35
CA GLY A 41 -12.76 27.80 5.14
C GLY A 41 -14.13 27.14 5.29
N GLU A 42 -14.40 26.05 4.58
CA GLU A 42 -15.63 25.30 4.73
C GLU A 42 -15.53 24.36 5.93
N HIS A 43 -16.41 24.52 6.92
CA HIS A 43 -16.36 23.77 8.19
C HIS A 43 -17.44 22.70 8.29
N GLU A 44 -18.23 22.52 7.25
CA GLU A 44 -19.23 21.47 7.17
C GLU A 44 -18.85 20.46 6.09
N THR A 45 -18.54 19.24 6.49
CA THR A 45 -18.26 18.17 5.54
C THR A 45 -19.55 17.54 5.03
N THR A 46 -19.63 17.35 3.73
CA THR A 46 -20.77 16.70 3.07
C THR A 46 -20.76 15.18 3.31
N TYR A 47 -19.62 14.63 3.76
CA TYR A 47 -19.38 13.18 3.86
C TYR A 47 -19.17 12.80 5.32
N GLU A 48 -19.85 11.75 5.78
CA GLU A 48 -19.65 11.19 7.11
C GLU A 48 -18.42 10.26 7.14
N VAL A 49 -18.23 9.53 6.05
CA VAL A 49 -17.10 8.61 5.87
C VAL A 49 -16.46 8.85 4.52
N VAL A 50 -15.15 9.03 4.50
CA VAL A 50 -14.35 9.07 3.27
C VAL A 50 -13.42 7.86 3.25
N PHE A 51 -13.49 7.06 2.19
CA PHE A 51 -12.56 5.95 1.97
C PHE A 51 -11.46 6.38 1.01
N ASN A 52 -10.25 6.53 1.53
CA ASN A 52 -9.09 6.90 0.73
C ASN A 52 -8.54 5.69 -0.05
N ARG A 53 -8.48 5.87 -1.36
CA ARG A 53 -7.95 4.89 -2.34
C ARG A 53 -6.92 5.53 -3.28
N MET A 54 -6.25 6.60 -2.83
CA MET A 54 -5.15 7.22 -3.60
C MET A 54 -3.96 6.29 -3.68
N SER A 55 -3.42 6.12 -4.89
CA SER A 55 -2.31 5.21 -5.15
C SER A 55 -0.94 5.88 -5.00
N PRO A 56 0.04 5.26 -4.30
CA PRO A 56 1.41 5.74 -4.28
C PRO A 56 2.09 5.65 -5.65
N SER A 57 1.58 4.83 -6.58
CA SER A 57 2.09 4.71 -7.95
C SER A 57 1.45 5.66 -8.95
N ALA A 58 0.62 6.61 -8.52
CA ALA A 58 -0.04 7.59 -9.38
C ALA A 58 0.94 8.41 -10.24
N TYR A 59 2.18 8.59 -9.77
CA TYR A 59 3.21 9.29 -10.53
C TYR A 59 3.57 8.57 -11.84
N LEU A 60 3.43 7.25 -11.93
CA LEU A 60 3.65 6.48 -13.17
C LEU A 60 2.61 6.80 -14.26
N ARG A 61 1.49 7.40 -13.87
CA ARG A 61 0.37 7.81 -14.72
C ARG A 61 0.26 9.34 -14.89
N GLY A 62 1.31 10.09 -14.50
CA GLY A 62 1.34 11.55 -14.58
C GLY A 62 0.65 12.28 -13.42
N HIS A 63 0.10 11.56 -12.44
CA HIS A 63 -0.67 12.12 -11.33
C HIS A 63 0.15 12.26 -10.02
N GLY A 64 1.48 12.35 -10.12
CA GLY A 64 2.36 12.40 -8.95
C GLY A 64 2.07 13.53 -7.95
N HIS A 65 1.62 14.69 -8.46
CA HIS A 65 1.21 15.83 -7.62
C HIS A 65 0.01 15.48 -6.72
N GLY A 66 -0.88 14.60 -7.18
CA GLY A 66 -2.04 14.14 -6.41
C GLY A 66 -1.66 13.40 -5.13
N ILE A 67 -0.48 12.73 -5.08
CA ILE A 67 0.02 12.07 -3.87
C ILE A 67 0.23 13.10 -2.76
N PHE A 68 0.92 14.21 -3.06
CA PHE A 68 1.20 15.26 -2.08
C PHE A 68 -0.05 16.07 -1.73
N TYR A 69 -0.92 16.34 -2.71
CA TYR A 69 -2.21 16.97 -2.49
C TYR A 69 -3.10 16.14 -1.54
N THR A 70 -3.15 14.84 -1.72
CA THR A 70 -3.95 13.92 -0.90
C THR A 70 -3.58 14.01 0.58
N LEU A 71 -2.30 14.13 0.94
CA LEU A 71 -1.91 14.33 2.35
C LEU A 71 -2.59 15.54 2.98
N GLN A 72 -2.70 16.66 2.25
CA GLN A 72 -3.32 17.88 2.74
C GLN A 72 -4.85 17.71 2.86
N TYR A 73 -5.46 17.09 1.86
CA TYR A 73 -6.90 16.87 1.84
C TYR A 73 -7.36 15.92 2.96
N LEU A 74 -6.62 14.82 3.20
CA LEU A 74 -6.95 13.90 4.27
C LEU A 74 -6.81 14.56 5.65
N ASN A 75 -5.74 15.36 5.85
CA ASN A 75 -5.59 16.14 7.08
C ASN A 75 -6.77 17.10 7.30
N TYR A 76 -7.16 17.85 6.26
CA TYR A 76 -8.33 18.74 6.31
C TYR A 76 -9.59 17.97 6.73
N LEU A 77 -9.89 16.84 6.12
CA LEU A 77 -11.07 16.04 6.45
C LEU A 77 -11.07 15.57 7.91
N GLU A 78 -9.93 15.12 8.42
CA GLU A 78 -9.79 14.67 9.82
C GLU A 78 -9.94 15.82 10.80
N GLU A 79 -9.41 17.02 10.49
CA GLU A 79 -9.60 18.24 11.30
C GLU A 79 -11.07 18.68 11.35
N GLN A 80 -11.83 18.43 10.28
CA GLN A 80 -13.27 18.66 10.27
C GLN A 80 -14.09 17.57 11.00
N GLY A 81 -13.41 16.52 11.51
CA GLY A 81 -14.06 15.42 12.23
C GLY A 81 -14.70 14.36 11.33
N THR A 82 -14.40 14.37 10.03
CA THR A 82 -14.81 13.31 9.10
C THR A 82 -14.06 12.02 9.41
N ARG A 83 -14.77 10.90 9.44
CA ARG A 83 -14.12 9.58 9.51
C ARG A 83 -13.46 9.26 8.18
N VAL A 84 -12.13 9.25 8.16
CA VAL A 84 -11.36 8.85 6.98
C VAL A 84 -10.82 7.44 7.18
N ILE A 85 -11.26 6.51 6.35
CA ILE A 85 -10.71 5.14 6.29
C ILE A 85 -9.41 5.20 5.50
N ASN A 86 -8.33 4.69 6.08
CA ASN A 86 -6.96 4.91 5.64
C ASN A 86 -6.64 6.40 5.52
N GLY A 87 -6.78 7.12 6.63
CA GLY A 87 -6.60 8.55 6.72
C GLY A 87 -5.15 9.00 6.55
N GLN A 88 -4.87 10.22 7.00
CA GLN A 88 -3.58 10.90 6.77
C GLN A 88 -2.40 10.09 7.32
N THR A 89 -2.52 9.52 8.53
CA THR A 89 -1.44 8.71 9.12
C THR A 89 -1.17 7.43 8.32
N ALA A 90 -2.22 6.70 7.94
CA ALA A 90 -2.11 5.50 7.12
C ALA A 90 -1.51 5.80 5.75
N PHE A 91 -1.97 6.87 5.09
CA PHE A 91 -1.49 7.27 3.78
C PHE A 91 -0.01 7.74 3.84
N ALA A 92 0.40 8.44 4.90
CA ALA A 92 1.79 8.83 5.09
C ALA A 92 2.73 7.62 5.28
N VAL A 93 2.25 6.49 5.80
CA VAL A 93 2.99 5.22 5.86
C VAL A 93 3.01 4.56 4.48
N GLU A 94 1.87 4.54 3.77
CA GLU A 94 1.75 3.99 2.42
C GLU A 94 2.77 4.59 1.45
N ILE A 95 2.91 5.91 1.44
CA ILE A 95 3.77 6.62 0.49
C ILE A 95 5.23 6.76 0.95
N SER A 96 5.66 6.11 2.04
CA SER A 96 7.03 6.25 2.52
C SER A 96 7.61 4.95 3.08
N LYS A 97 8.44 4.29 2.29
CA LYS A 97 9.18 3.09 2.73
C LYS A 97 10.13 3.39 3.89
N ALA A 98 10.71 4.59 3.95
CA ALA A 98 11.51 5.03 5.08
C ALA A 98 10.68 5.08 6.37
N ARG A 99 9.44 5.58 6.30
CA ARG A 99 8.53 5.63 7.44
C ARG A 99 8.06 4.23 7.86
N GLN A 100 7.86 3.32 6.89
CA GLN A 100 7.56 1.92 7.17
C GLN A 100 8.67 1.25 7.98
N LEU A 101 9.95 1.45 7.60
CA LEU A 101 11.08 0.91 8.37
C LEU A 101 11.16 1.50 9.78
N SER A 102 10.96 2.81 9.93
CA SER A 102 10.94 3.46 11.25
C SER A 102 9.80 2.93 12.13
N LEU A 103 8.63 2.66 11.54
CA LEU A 103 7.51 2.03 12.24
C LEU A 103 7.86 0.61 12.71
N LEU A 104 8.43 -0.21 11.84
CA LEU A 104 8.84 -1.58 12.17
C LEU A 104 9.89 -1.58 13.30
N ASP A 105 10.87 -0.67 13.23
CA ASP A 105 11.89 -0.50 14.27
C ASP A 105 11.26 -0.11 15.62
N SER A 106 10.37 0.86 15.63
CA SER A 106 9.66 1.28 16.85
C SER A 106 8.83 0.18 17.51
N LEU A 107 8.40 -0.79 16.70
CA LEU A 107 7.67 -1.99 17.16
C LEU A 107 8.59 -3.16 17.53
N ASN A 108 9.93 -2.99 17.44
CA ASN A 108 10.92 -4.05 17.61
C ASN A 108 10.65 -5.26 16.69
N LEU A 109 10.26 -4.99 15.43
CA LEU A 109 10.07 -6.01 14.41
C LEU A 109 11.24 -5.99 13.44
N ALA A 110 11.74 -7.16 13.09
CA ALA A 110 12.86 -7.29 12.18
C ALA A 110 12.47 -6.91 10.75
N TYR A 111 13.37 -6.20 10.07
CA TYR A 111 13.24 -5.78 8.67
C TYR A 111 14.60 -5.84 7.96
N PRO A 112 14.66 -5.89 6.62
CA PRO A 112 15.93 -5.89 5.89
C PRO A 112 16.75 -4.64 6.23
N ARG A 113 18.02 -4.80 6.58
CA ARG A 113 18.91 -3.66 6.90
C ARG A 113 18.94 -2.68 5.75
N ALA A 114 18.75 -1.40 6.05
CA ALA A 114 18.66 -0.35 5.04
C ALA A 114 19.31 0.95 5.52
N ARG A 115 19.59 1.82 4.55
CA ARG A 115 19.97 3.23 4.75
C ARG A 115 19.10 4.10 3.85
N VAL A 116 18.52 5.13 4.42
CA VAL A 116 17.76 6.14 3.68
C VAL A 116 18.73 7.21 3.21
N ILE A 117 18.63 7.59 1.93
CA ILE A 117 19.46 8.61 1.28
C ILE A 117 18.57 9.62 0.54
N ASN A 118 19.05 10.85 0.42
CA ASN A 118 18.41 11.93 -0.34
C ASN A 118 19.28 12.44 -1.50
N SER A 119 20.32 11.71 -1.82
CA SER A 119 21.19 11.96 -2.98
C SER A 119 21.81 10.64 -3.44
N THR A 120 21.83 10.42 -4.74
CA THR A 120 22.43 9.23 -5.35
C THR A 120 23.93 9.13 -5.04
N SER A 121 24.62 10.24 -4.84
CA SER A 121 26.05 10.30 -4.46
C SER A 121 26.34 9.64 -3.10
N LEU A 122 25.33 9.49 -2.24
CA LEU A 122 25.46 8.84 -0.93
C LEU A 122 25.31 7.31 -1.00
N ALA A 123 24.86 6.76 -2.12
CA ALA A 123 24.53 5.33 -2.21
C ALA A 123 25.71 4.42 -1.89
N VAL A 124 26.90 4.73 -2.41
CA VAL A 124 28.12 3.95 -2.16
C VAL A 124 28.48 3.94 -0.68
N LYS A 125 28.50 5.12 -0.03
CA LYS A 125 28.78 5.24 1.41
C LYS A 125 27.71 4.53 2.24
N ALA A 126 26.43 4.65 1.88
CA ALA A 126 25.33 3.99 2.56
C ALA A 126 25.44 2.46 2.50
N SER A 127 26.01 1.90 1.43
CA SER A 127 26.18 0.47 1.25
C SER A 127 27.30 -0.16 2.10
N GLU A 128 28.25 0.63 2.64
CA GLU A 128 29.44 0.12 3.36
C GLU A 128 29.11 -0.75 4.58
N SER A 129 27.95 -0.50 5.21
CA SER A 129 27.48 -1.27 6.37
C SER A 129 26.49 -2.37 6.03
N LEU A 130 26.22 -2.58 4.74
CA LEU A 130 25.22 -3.54 4.25
C LEU A 130 25.89 -4.74 3.58
N ARG A 131 25.21 -5.87 3.62
CA ARG A 131 25.64 -7.12 2.97
C ARG A 131 25.11 -7.16 1.54
N PHE A 132 26.00 -7.32 0.57
CA PHE A 132 25.63 -7.56 -0.83
C PHE A 132 25.05 -8.98 -1.06
N PRO A 133 24.14 -9.16 -2.01
CA PRO A 133 23.53 -8.14 -2.88
C PRO A 133 22.70 -7.12 -2.12
N ILE A 134 22.61 -5.91 -2.69
CA ILE A 134 21.74 -4.84 -2.20
C ILE A 134 20.74 -4.42 -3.27
N VAL A 135 19.70 -3.72 -2.86
CA VAL A 135 18.78 -3.04 -3.76
C VAL A 135 18.73 -1.56 -3.46
N LEU A 136 18.66 -0.74 -4.51
CA LEU A 136 18.23 0.66 -4.40
C LEU A 136 16.76 0.72 -4.83
N LYS A 137 15.94 1.37 -4.02
CA LYS A 137 14.53 1.59 -4.33
C LYS A 137 14.10 3.01 -3.94
N ALA A 138 13.20 3.61 -4.74
CA ALA A 138 12.59 4.88 -4.39
C ALA A 138 11.73 4.74 -3.12
N ASN A 139 11.66 5.80 -2.32
CA ASN A 139 10.84 5.87 -1.11
C ASN A 139 9.36 5.84 -1.44
N ILE A 140 8.92 6.68 -2.38
CA ILE A 140 7.56 6.61 -2.93
C ILE A 140 7.60 5.70 -4.15
N GLY A 141 6.92 4.57 -4.05
CA GLY A 141 6.87 3.60 -5.15
C GLY A 141 5.85 2.52 -4.84
N GLY A 142 5.43 1.85 -5.88
CA GLY A 142 4.55 0.70 -5.80
C GLY A 142 4.96 -0.36 -6.82
N SER A 143 4.57 -1.61 -6.59
CA SER A 143 4.64 -2.65 -7.59
C SER A 143 6.05 -3.03 -8.06
N GLY A 144 7.07 -2.80 -7.26
CA GLY A 144 8.46 -3.10 -7.63
C GLY A 144 9.07 -2.15 -8.66
N ALA A 145 8.36 -1.10 -9.07
CA ALA A 145 8.88 -0.11 -10.00
C ALA A 145 10.10 0.62 -9.40
N GLY A 146 11.15 0.80 -10.21
CA GLY A 146 12.36 1.53 -9.81
C GLY A 146 13.25 0.79 -8.80
N ILE A 147 13.07 -0.51 -8.58
CA ILE A 147 14.00 -1.31 -7.78
C ILE A 147 15.14 -1.79 -8.66
N VAL A 148 16.38 -1.43 -8.28
CA VAL A 148 17.60 -1.86 -8.97
C VAL A 148 18.47 -2.66 -8.01
N ARG A 149 18.90 -3.86 -8.44
CA ARG A 149 19.79 -4.74 -7.67
C ARG A 149 21.24 -4.52 -8.07
N PHE A 150 22.10 -4.56 -7.07
CA PHE A 150 23.55 -4.52 -7.22
C PHE A 150 24.17 -5.72 -6.50
N ASP A 151 24.86 -6.56 -7.25
CA ASP A 151 25.52 -7.76 -6.71
C ASP A 151 26.90 -7.45 -6.09
N SER A 152 27.48 -6.30 -6.44
CA SER A 152 28.78 -5.85 -5.93
C SER A 152 28.82 -4.34 -5.73
N ARG A 153 29.80 -3.91 -4.89
CA ARG A 153 30.10 -2.50 -4.68
C ARG A 153 30.53 -1.79 -5.97
N ASP A 154 31.32 -2.49 -6.82
CA ASP A 154 31.81 -1.90 -8.06
C ASP A 154 30.67 -1.62 -9.06
N ALA A 155 29.69 -2.51 -9.13
CA ALA A 155 28.48 -2.29 -9.94
C ALA A 155 27.71 -1.05 -9.45
N LEU A 156 27.59 -0.86 -8.13
CA LEU A 156 26.95 0.33 -7.55
C LEU A 156 27.73 1.60 -7.86
N VAL A 157 29.08 1.58 -7.71
CA VAL A 157 29.96 2.72 -8.03
C VAL A 157 29.78 3.13 -9.49
N HIS A 158 29.83 2.16 -10.40
CA HIS A 158 29.62 2.41 -11.83
C HIS A 158 28.26 3.07 -12.12
N ALA A 159 27.19 2.60 -11.48
CA ALA A 159 25.84 3.17 -11.64
C ALA A 159 25.75 4.60 -11.13
N VAL A 160 26.41 4.92 -9.99
CA VAL A 160 26.48 6.30 -9.45
C VAL A 160 27.24 7.22 -10.41
N GLU A 161 28.43 6.81 -10.87
CA GLU A 161 29.28 7.61 -11.77
C GLU A 161 28.60 7.89 -13.12
N ASN A 162 27.74 6.99 -13.58
CA ASN A 162 27.00 7.14 -14.85
C ASN A 162 25.59 7.71 -14.69
N ASN A 163 25.24 8.23 -13.51
CA ASN A 163 23.90 8.80 -13.21
C ASN A 163 22.73 7.86 -13.56
N GLN A 164 22.88 6.57 -13.29
CA GLN A 164 21.88 5.54 -13.60
C GLN A 164 20.88 5.30 -12.46
N LEU A 165 21.02 6.02 -11.34
CA LEU A 165 20.18 5.87 -10.17
C LEU A 165 19.05 6.91 -10.18
N ASP A 166 17.84 6.46 -9.82
CA ASP A 166 16.67 7.32 -9.63
C ASP A 166 16.10 7.12 -8.21
N LEU A 167 15.93 8.22 -7.48
CA LEU A 167 15.35 8.21 -6.14
C LEU A 167 13.84 8.49 -6.14
N GLY A 168 13.23 8.63 -7.32
CA GLY A 168 11.80 8.88 -7.46
C GLY A 168 11.40 10.34 -7.21
N ILE A 169 10.09 10.57 -7.11
CA ILE A 169 9.49 11.90 -7.14
C ILE A 169 9.77 12.76 -5.91
N ASP A 170 10.08 12.16 -4.75
CA ASP A 170 10.44 12.86 -3.51
C ASP A 170 11.96 12.93 -3.27
N GLN A 171 12.75 12.46 -4.25
CA GLN A 171 14.20 12.42 -4.19
C GLN A 171 14.74 11.73 -2.94
N THR A 172 14.01 10.74 -2.46
CA THR A 172 14.40 9.92 -1.31
C THR A 172 14.49 8.45 -1.75
N GLY A 173 15.57 7.80 -1.40
CA GLY A 173 15.78 6.40 -1.74
C GLY A 173 16.26 5.56 -0.56
N LEU A 174 16.11 4.26 -0.68
CA LEU A 174 16.60 3.27 0.27
C LEU A 174 17.65 2.39 -0.38
N VAL A 175 18.84 2.36 0.20
CA VAL A 175 19.86 1.33 -0.05
C VAL A 175 19.61 0.22 0.96
N GLN A 176 19.21 -0.96 0.51
CA GLN A 176 18.71 -2.04 1.38
C GLN A 176 19.34 -3.38 1.01
N GLU A 177 19.63 -4.22 2.00
CA GLU A 177 20.05 -5.60 1.75
C GLU A 177 18.98 -6.36 0.97
N PHE A 178 19.41 -7.08 -0.07
CA PHE A 178 18.55 -8.01 -0.76
C PHE A 178 18.40 -9.29 0.07
N ILE A 179 17.16 -9.71 0.27
CA ILE A 179 16.82 -10.91 1.02
C ILE A 179 16.35 -11.98 0.03
N PRO A 180 17.10 -13.08 -0.12
CA PRO A 180 16.62 -14.22 -0.92
C PRO A 180 15.44 -14.87 -0.20
N PRO A 181 14.30 -15.04 -0.88
CA PRO A 181 13.11 -15.63 -0.27
C PRO A 181 13.27 -17.14 -0.07
N HIS A 182 13.08 -17.62 1.16
CA HIS A 182 13.05 -19.05 1.44
C HIS A 182 11.95 -19.74 0.62
N ASN A 183 12.31 -20.85 -0.05
CA ASN A 183 11.43 -21.57 -0.97
C ASN A 183 10.82 -20.70 -2.08
N GLY A 184 11.47 -19.60 -2.47
CA GLY A 184 11.07 -18.74 -3.59
C GLY A 184 9.72 -18.07 -3.43
N HIS A 185 9.24 -17.77 -2.22
CA HIS A 185 7.98 -17.06 -2.02
C HIS A 185 8.08 -15.99 -0.94
N ILE A 186 7.23 -14.99 -1.09
CA ILE A 186 6.91 -14.02 -0.03
C ILE A 186 5.54 -14.36 0.56
N THR A 187 5.25 -13.82 1.73
CA THR A 187 3.92 -13.92 2.32
C THR A 187 3.32 -12.54 2.48
N ARG A 188 2.08 -12.39 2.01
CA ARG A 188 1.28 -11.18 2.20
C ARG A 188 0.10 -11.50 3.11
N VAL A 189 -0.06 -10.70 4.17
CA VAL A 189 -1.11 -10.81 5.17
C VAL A 189 -2.04 -9.62 5.01
N GLU A 190 -3.28 -9.87 4.63
CA GLU A 190 -4.30 -8.85 4.45
C GLU A 190 -5.09 -8.62 5.75
N THR A 191 -5.45 -7.37 5.97
CA THR A 191 -6.20 -6.93 7.14
C THR A 191 -7.41 -6.07 6.76
N LEU A 192 -8.44 -6.13 7.59
CA LEU A 192 -9.66 -5.32 7.48
C LEU A 192 -10.10 -4.89 8.88
N GLY A 193 -10.39 -3.59 9.06
CA GLY A 193 -10.71 -3.04 10.36
C GLY A 193 -9.58 -3.21 11.39
N GLY A 194 -8.31 -3.22 10.92
CA GLY A 194 -7.15 -3.46 11.75
C GLY A 194 -7.00 -4.90 12.27
N LYS A 195 -7.73 -5.86 11.68
CA LYS A 195 -7.73 -7.28 12.02
C LYS A 195 -7.34 -8.15 10.86
N TYR A 196 -6.72 -9.29 11.16
CA TYR A 196 -6.39 -10.31 10.16
C TYR A 196 -7.63 -10.70 9.35
N LEU A 197 -7.47 -10.73 8.04
CA LEU A 197 -8.51 -11.16 7.10
C LEU A 197 -8.16 -12.48 6.43
N TYR A 198 -7.02 -12.56 5.78
CA TYR A 198 -6.42 -13.76 5.19
C TYR A 198 -4.93 -13.54 4.89
N ALA A 199 -4.24 -14.60 4.52
CA ALA A 199 -2.89 -14.48 3.98
C ALA A 199 -2.67 -15.39 2.77
N ILE A 200 -1.71 -15.01 1.94
CA ILE A 200 -1.29 -15.73 0.75
C ILE A 200 0.23 -15.81 0.66
N LYS A 201 0.70 -16.92 0.12
CA LYS A 201 2.07 -17.05 -0.41
C LYS A 201 2.05 -16.65 -1.88
N VAL A 202 2.98 -15.79 -2.27
CA VAL A 202 3.19 -15.38 -3.65
C VAL A 202 4.56 -15.92 -4.07
N PHE A 203 4.57 -16.85 -5.01
CA PHE A 203 5.78 -17.49 -5.49
C PHE A 203 6.42 -16.63 -6.58
N THR A 204 7.72 -16.36 -6.41
CA THR A 204 8.49 -15.56 -7.35
C THR A 204 9.10 -16.47 -8.40
N THR A 205 9.10 -16.05 -9.66
CA THR A 205 9.75 -16.75 -10.75
C THR A 205 11.09 -16.09 -11.07
N GLY A 206 12.20 -16.71 -10.62
CA GLY A 206 13.56 -16.29 -11.01
C GLY A 206 14.04 -14.99 -10.38
N ASP A 207 15.07 -14.38 -10.98
CA ASP A 207 15.79 -13.20 -10.49
C ASP A 207 15.04 -11.86 -10.66
N THR A 208 13.75 -11.88 -10.99
CA THR A 208 12.98 -10.68 -11.18
C THR A 208 12.36 -10.20 -9.87
N PHE A 209 12.69 -8.97 -9.48
CA PHE A 209 12.07 -8.22 -8.37
C PHE A 209 10.60 -7.87 -8.61
N ASN A 210 10.04 -8.23 -9.75
CA ASN A 210 8.63 -8.13 -10.03
C ASN A 210 7.87 -9.16 -9.18
N LEU A 211 7.77 -8.88 -7.89
CA LEU A 211 6.95 -9.61 -6.92
C LEU A 211 5.46 -9.47 -7.24
N CYS A 212 5.16 -8.76 -8.29
CA CYS A 212 3.84 -8.49 -8.75
C CYS A 212 3.77 -8.46 -10.27
N PRO A 213 3.35 -9.49 -10.94
CA PRO A 213 2.89 -9.40 -12.31
C PRO A 213 1.42 -9.01 -12.32
N ALA A 214 1.14 -7.73 -12.56
CA ALA A 214 -0.16 -7.33 -13.06
C ALA A 214 -0.18 -7.50 -14.56
N ASP A 215 -1.30 -7.95 -15.08
CA ASP A 215 -1.61 -7.77 -16.49
C ASP A 215 -1.52 -6.28 -16.83
N ILE A 216 -0.94 -5.99 -17.98
CA ILE A 216 -0.72 -4.69 -18.55
C ILE A 216 -2.05 -3.91 -18.53
N CYS A 217 -2.12 -2.82 -17.76
CA CYS A 217 -3.09 -1.78 -18.03
C CYS A 217 -2.69 -1.12 -19.36
N GLN A 218 -3.29 -1.55 -20.45
CA GLN A 218 -3.18 -0.84 -21.71
C GLN A 218 -4.03 0.42 -21.63
N THR A 219 -3.46 1.55 -22.08
CA THR A 219 -4.28 2.70 -22.45
C THR A 219 -5.16 2.33 -23.64
N THR A 220 -6.26 3.03 -23.83
CA THR A 220 -7.14 2.89 -25.02
C THR A 220 -6.40 2.99 -26.35
N ASP A 221 -5.17 3.52 -26.34
CA ASP A 221 -4.31 3.72 -27.51
C ASP A 221 -3.21 2.63 -27.64
N GLY A 222 -3.25 1.57 -26.83
CA GLY A 222 -2.32 0.45 -26.94
C GLY A 222 -0.91 0.71 -26.41
N VAL A 223 -0.67 1.83 -25.71
CA VAL A 223 0.62 2.11 -25.06
C VAL A 223 0.71 1.31 -23.77
N GLU A 224 1.78 0.51 -23.64
CA GLU A 224 2.09 -0.23 -22.42
C GLU A 224 2.36 0.75 -21.27
N LEU A 225 1.40 0.93 -20.37
CA LEU A 225 1.65 1.63 -19.12
C LEU A 225 2.62 0.79 -18.28
N ALA A 226 3.62 1.45 -17.70
CA ALA A 226 4.58 0.80 -16.82
C ALA A 226 3.83 -0.06 -15.80
N ARG A 227 4.16 -1.35 -15.80
CA ARG A 227 3.48 -2.38 -15.01
C ARG A 227 3.44 -2.01 -13.54
N ALA A 228 2.31 -1.50 -13.11
CA ALA A 228 2.00 -1.40 -11.68
C ALA A 228 1.59 -2.81 -11.23
N ALA A 229 2.57 -3.60 -10.83
CA ALA A 229 2.33 -4.97 -10.42
C ALA A 229 1.69 -5.00 -9.04
N CYS A 230 0.47 -5.49 -8.92
CA CYS A 230 -0.19 -5.72 -7.65
C CYS A 230 -0.29 -7.24 -7.39
N PRO A 231 0.06 -7.76 -6.18
CA PRO A 231 -0.10 -9.18 -5.84
C PRO A 231 -1.50 -9.73 -6.09
N VAL A 232 -2.49 -8.85 -6.07
CA VAL A 232 -3.89 -9.18 -6.33
C VAL A 232 -4.14 -9.74 -7.72
N ASP A 233 -3.35 -9.36 -8.72
CA ASP A 233 -3.47 -9.87 -10.10
C ASP A 233 -2.52 -11.06 -10.39
N ALA A 234 -1.73 -11.48 -9.41
CA ALA A 234 -0.79 -12.56 -9.54
C ALA A 234 -1.37 -13.83 -10.20
N PRO A 235 -2.57 -14.33 -9.84
CA PRO A 235 -3.16 -15.48 -10.50
C PRO A 235 -3.46 -15.27 -11.98
N ARG A 236 -3.79 -14.04 -12.41
CA ARG A 236 -4.07 -13.70 -13.81
C ARG A 236 -2.81 -13.59 -14.64
N SER A 237 -1.71 -13.18 -14.00
CA SER A 237 -0.40 -13.03 -14.64
C SER A 237 0.40 -14.32 -14.69
N GLY A 238 -0.16 -15.46 -14.23
CA GLY A 238 0.50 -16.75 -14.21
C GLY A 238 1.42 -16.96 -13.00
N LEU A 239 1.45 -16.04 -12.01
CA LEU A 239 2.12 -16.31 -10.75
C LEU A 239 1.33 -17.30 -9.90
N ARG A 240 2.05 -18.22 -9.31
CA ARG A 240 1.49 -19.13 -8.34
C ARG A 240 1.20 -18.40 -7.04
N VAL A 241 -0.07 -18.46 -6.62
CA VAL A 241 -0.56 -17.91 -5.35
C VAL A 241 -1.29 -19.02 -4.60
N GLU A 242 -0.99 -19.14 -3.30
CA GLU A 242 -1.60 -20.13 -2.43
C GLU A 242 -2.10 -19.47 -1.14
N ALA A 243 -3.30 -19.88 -0.69
CA ALA A 243 -3.77 -19.52 0.63
C ALA A 243 -2.81 -20.06 1.71
N PHE A 244 -2.61 -19.26 2.75
CA PHE A 244 -1.72 -19.61 3.84
C PHE A 244 -2.25 -19.07 5.16
N GLU A 245 -2.11 -19.81 6.23
CA GLU A 245 -2.39 -19.34 7.58
C GLU A 245 -1.07 -19.08 8.31
N PRO A 246 -0.71 -17.82 8.56
CA PRO A 246 0.51 -17.47 9.28
C PRO A 246 0.44 -17.92 10.75
N PRO A 247 1.59 -18.14 11.40
CA PRO A 247 1.63 -18.33 12.84
C PRO A 247 0.95 -17.19 13.59
N ARG A 248 0.36 -17.50 14.75
CA ARG A 248 -0.41 -16.52 15.55
C ARG A 248 0.39 -15.31 16.01
N ASP A 249 1.68 -15.47 16.23
CA ASP A 249 2.58 -14.37 16.58
C ASP A 249 2.81 -13.43 15.41
N VAL A 250 2.90 -13.94 14.18
CA VAL A 250 2.95 -13.15 12.94
C VAL A 250 1.65 -12.38 12.74
N ILE A 251 0.49 -13.03 12.90
CA ILE A 251 -0.82 -12.36 12.82
C ILE A 251 -0.88 -11.20 13.83
N ARG A 252 -0.51 -11.44 15.10
CA ARG A 252 -0.48 -10.38 16.12
C ARG A 252 0.49 -9.25 15.78
N ALA A 253 1.65 -9.56 15.20
CA ALA A 253 2.61 -8.55 14.77
C ALA A 253 2.02 -7.68 13.64
N VAL A 254 1.37 -8.29 12.64
CA VAL A 254 0.71 -7.58 11.55
C VAL A 254 -0.44 -6.71 12.08
N GLU A 255 -1.32 -7.23 12.93
CA GLU A 255 -2.37 -6.42 13.55
C GLU A 255 -1.80 -5.22 14.32
N ARG A 256 -0.69 -5.39 15.05
CA ARG A 256 -0.01 -4.30 15.75
C ARG A 256 0.58 -3.27 14.79
N ILE A 257 1.16 -3.70 13.65
CA ILE A 257 1.66 -2.80 12.61
C ILE A 257 0.53 -1.92 12.09
N VAL A 258 -0.57 -2.53 11.60
CA VAL A 258 -1.67 -1.79 10.97
C VAL A 258 -2.42 -0.91 11.97
N GLN A 259 -2.57 -1.34 13.22
CA GLN A 259 -3.18 -0.52 14.28
C GLN A 259 -2.32 0.71 14.61
N THR A 260 -0.98 0.55 14.73
CA THR A 260 -0.08 1.67 15.01
C THR A 260 -0.02 2.64 13.83
N ALA A 261 -0.09 2.13 12.60
CA ALA A 261 -0.14 2.91 11.37
C ALA A 261 -1.55 3.49 11.08
N GLN A 262 -2.56 3.17 11.88
CA GLN A 262 -3.97 3.54 11.65
C GLN A 262 -4.50 3.09 10.29
N ILE A 263 -4.05 1.92 9.83
CA ILE A 263 -4.50 1.30 8.59
C ILE A 263 -5.75 0.47 8.88
N ASP A 264 -6.87 0.88 8.29
CA ASP A 264 -8.13 0.15 8.40
C ASP A 264 -8.21 -1.00 7.40
N VAL A 265 -7.74 -0.76 6.17
CA VAL A 265 -7.75 -1.72 5.06
C VAL A 265 -6.37 -1.76 4.44
N GLY A 266 -5.69 -2.88 4.56
CA GLY A 266 -4.33 -2.96 4.05
C GLY A 266 -3.73 -4.35 4.16
N GLY A 267 -2.47 -4.45 3.75
CA GLY A 267 -1.70 -5.67 3.81
C GLY A 267 -0.25 -5.42 4.23
N VAL A 268 0.34 -6.39 4.88
CA VAL A 268 1.75 -6.37 5.27
C VAL A 268 2.45 -7.55 4.63
N GLU A 269 3.61 -7.29 4.03
CA GLU A 269 4.43 -8.32 3.42
C GLU A 269 5.62 -8.66 4.30
N TYR A 270 5.89 -9.95 4.41
CA TYR A 270 7.10 -10.44 5.03
C TYR A 270 7.78 -11.53 4.19
N ILE A 271 9.06 -11.68 4.43
CA ILE A 271 9.93 -12.65 3.79
C ILE A 271 10.67 -13.44 4.86
N ILE A 272 10.89 -14.73 4.61
CA ILE A 272 11.81 -15.54 5.39
C ILE A 272 13.13 -15.58 4.63
N ASP A 273 14.20 -15.13 5.26
CA ASP A 273 15.54 -15.14 4.67
C ASP A 273 16.01 -16.59 4.50
N ASP A 274 16.31 -17.01 3.28
CA ASP A 274 16.78 -18.36 2.98
C ASP A 274 18.15 -18.69 3.61
N ARG A 275 18.88 -17.65 4.02
CA ARG A 275 20.23 -17.79 4.58
C ARG A 275 20.27 -18.21 6.05
N ASP A 276 19.28 -17.77 6.84
CA ASP A 276 19.28 -17.96 8.29
C ASP A 276 17.89 -18.23 8.90
N GLY A 277 16.83 -18.20 8.09
CA GLY A 277 15.47 -18.42 8.53
C GLY A 277 14.82 -17.22 9.23
N SER A 278 15.46 -16.05 9.24
CA SER A 278 14.91 -14.84 9.87
C SER A 278 13.65 -14.38 9.14
N LEU A 279 12.61 -14.04 9.90
CA LEU A 279 11.40 -13.43 9.37
C LEU A 279 11.57 -11.90 9.36
N LEU A 280 11.42 -11.28 8.20
CA LEU A 280 11.64 -9.85 7.99
C LEU A 280 10.40 -9.23 7.34
N TYR A 281 9.80 -8.22 7.98
CA TYR A 281 8.73 -7.40 7.40
C TYR A 281 9.36 -6.34 6.50
N TYR A 282 8.82 -6.12 5.30
CA TYR A 282 9.51 -5.22 4.36
C TYR A 282 8.62 -4.28 3.54
N ASP A 283 7.30 -4.51 3.52
CA ASP A 283 6.35 -3.64 2.82
C ASP A 283 5.01 -3.59 3.56
N ILE A 284 4.45 -2.37 3.68
CA ILE A 284 3.19 -2.09 4.36
C ILE A 284 2.32 -1.33 3.38
N ASN A 285 1.18 -1.90 3.03
CA ASN A 285 0.30 -1.39 1.98
C ASN A 285 -1.05 -0.99 2.56
N ALA A 286 -1.38 0.30 2.57
CA ALA A 286 -2.71 0.80 2.90
C ALA A 286 -3.65 0.85 1.68
N LEU A 287 -3.15 0.57 0.49
CA LEU A 287 -3.92 0.44 -0.74
C LEU A 287 -3.99 -1.03 -1.16
N SER A 288 -4.72 -1.87 -0.43
CA SER A 288 -4.95 -3.25 -0.85
C SER A 288 -6.15 -3.36 -1.78
N ASN A 289 -5.98 -4.06 -2.90
CA ASN A 289 -7.05 -4.43 -3.83
C ASN A 289 -7.47 -5.90 -3.69
N PHE A 290 -6.92 -6.61 -2.69
CA PHE A 290 -7.11 -8.02 -2.40
C PHE A 290 -6.62 -8.96 -3.54
N VAL A 291 -6.62 -10.25 -3.28
CA VAL A 291 -6.16 -11.24 -4.25
C VAL A 291 -7.18 -11.46 -5.36
N ALA A 292 -6.71 -11.52 -6.60
CA ALA A 292 -7.56 -11.91 -7.73
C ALA A 292 -8.05 -13.36 -7.58
N ASP A 293 -9.21 -13.67 -8.15
CA ASP A 293 -9.86 -14.97 -8.00
C ASP A 293 -10.00 -15.43 -6.54
N ALA A 294 -10.26 -14.48 -5.63
CA ALA A 294 -10.23 -14.68 -4.19
C ALA A 294 -11.06 -15.89 -3.74
N THR A 295 -12.26 -16.08 -4.29
CA THR A 295 -13.12 -17.22 -3.94
C THR A 295 -12.42 -18.56 -4.22
N ARG A 296 -11.63 -18.66 -5.29
CA ARG A 296 -10.87 -19.88 -5.61
C ARG A 296 -9.63 -20.01 -4.73
N VAL A 297 -8.94 -18.90 -4.43
CA VAL A 297 -7.67 -18.91 -3.71
C VAL A 297 -7.89 -19.04 -2.20
N ILE A 298 -8.80 -18.22 -1.63
CA ILE A 298 -9.00 -18.09 -0.18
C ILE A 298 -10.40 -18.52 0.31
N GLY A 299 -11.28 -18.95 -0.61
CA GLY A 299 -12.61 -19.51 -0.26
C GLY A 299 -13.73 -18.52 -0.04
N PHE A 300 -13.47 -17.19 -0.15
CA PHE A 300 -14.49 -16.15 -0.01
C PHE A 300 -14.15 -14.90 -0.82
N ASP A 301 -15.13 -14.01 -1.02
CA ASP A 301 -14.90 -12.71 -1.66
C ASP A 301 -14.60 -11.63 -0.60
N PRO A 302 -13.37 -11.07 -0.57
CA PRO A 302 -12.99 -10.05 0.39
C PRO A 302 -13.68 -8.70 0.14
N HIS A 303 -14.16 -8.41 -1.07
CA HIS A 303 -14.93 -7.19 -1.35
C HIS A 303 -16.29 -7.19 -0.64
N THR A 304 -16.92 -8.37 -0.50
CA THR A 304 -18.12 -8.52 0.34
C THR A 304 -17.83 -8.10 1.77
N ARG A 305 -16.70 -8.55 2.35
CA ARG A 305 -16.29 -8.16 3.72
C ARG A 305 -15.93 -6.68 3.83
N LEU A 306 -15.27 -6.13 2.79
CA LEU A 306 -14.96 -4.72 2.73
C LEU A 306 -16.24 -3.86 2.76
N VAL A 307 -17.26 -4.21 1.98
CA VAL A 307 -18.53 -3.47 1.97
C VAL A 307 -19.27 -3.64 3.30
N ASP A 308 -19.26 -4.83 3.94
CA ASP A 308 -19.77 -5.00 5.30
C ASP A 308 -19.12 -4.00 6.27
N PHE A 309 -17.80 -3.88 6.21
CA PHE A 309 -17.04 -2.95 7.04
C PHE A 309 -17.39 -1.47 6.75
N LEU A 310 -17.49 -1.08 5.46
CA LEU A 310 -17.86 0.28 5.08
C LEU A 310 -19.27 0.64 5.55
N GLU A 311 -20.24 -0.26 5.40
CA GLU A 311 -21.61 -0.08 5.91
C GLU A 311 -21.67 0.08 7.43
N GLU A 312 -20.83 -0.67 8.16
CA GLU A 312 -20.72 -0.57 9.63
C GLU A 312 -20.13 0.78 10.05
N GLU A 313 -19.06 1.26 9.39
CA GLU A 313 -18.44 2.55 9.67
C GLU A 313 -19.43 3.71 9.41
N VAL A 314 -20.17 3.68 8.30
CA VAL A 314 -21.20 4.68 8.00
C VAL A 314 -22.31 4.67 9.07
N ARG A 315 -22.80 3.49 9.47
CA ARG A 315 -23.82 3.37 10.54
C ARG A 315 -23.32 3.91 11.87
N ARG A 316 -22.05 3.67 12.21
CA ARG A 316 -21.41 4.15 13.45
C ARG A 316 -21.33 5.66 13.47
N CYS A 317 -20.93 6.29 12.37
CA CYS A 317 -20.85 7.75 12.27
C CYS A 317 -22.25 8.39 12.37
N ALA A 318 -23.27 7.84 11.71
CA ALA A 318 -24.66 8.32 11.79
C ALA A 318 -25.22 8.34 13.21
N THR A 319 -24.90 7.32 14.02
CA THR A 319 -25.37 7.23 15.42
C THR A 319 -24.71 8.27 16.31
N VAL A 320 -23.45 8.60 16.08
CA VAL A 320 -22.72 9.62 16.84
C VAL A 320 -23.23 11.03 16.52
N THR A 321 -23.51 11.30 15.26
CA THR A 321 -24.07 12.60 14.81
C THR A 321 -25.48 12.81 15.34
N GLY A 322 -26.33 11.78 15.30
CA GLY A 322 -27.70 11.85 15.86
C GLY A 322 -27.76 12.11 17.37
N SER A 323 -26.77 11.63 18.14
CA SER A 323 -26.71 11.85 19.59
C SER A 323 -26.23 13.27 19.95
N ARG A 324 -25.45 13.94 19.11
CA ARG A 324 -25.03 15.34 19.34
C ARG A 324 -26.17 16.33 19.19
N PHE A 325 -27.11 16.11 18.30
CA PHE A 325 -28.29 16.97 18.10
C PHE A 325 -29.37 16.76 19.16
N SER A 326 -29.45 15.62 19.83
CA SER A 326 -30.42 15.39 20.92
C SER A 326 -29.97 15.88 22.29
N ALA A 327 -28.72 16.30 22.46
CA ALA A 327 -28.16 16.79 23.72
C ALA A 327 -28.21 18.34 23.87
N VAL A 328 -28.68 19.07 22.86
CA VAL A 328 -28.75 20.56 22.80
C VAL A 328 -30.21 21.04 22.72
N GLY A 329 -31.18 20.13 22.92
CA GLY A 329 -32.62 20.43 22.95
C GLY A 329 -33.16 20.54 24.38
#